data_c705bcdf798ac678339a35a8f6cea7b0
#
_entry.id   c705bcdf798ac678339a35a8f6cea7b0
#
_cell.length_a   1.000
_cell.length_b   1.000
_cell.length_c   1.000
_cell.angle_alpha   90.00
_cell.angle_beta   90.00
_cell.angle_gamma   90.00
#
_symmetry.space_group_name_H-M   'P 1'
#
loop_
_entity.id
_entity.type
_entity.pdbx_description
1 polymer ?
#
loop_
_entity_poly.entity_id
_entity_poly.type
_entity_poly.pdbx_seq_one_letter_code
_entity_poly.pdbx_strand_id
1 'polypeptide(L)'
;DEVLKIALYGKVPEAKEKMIELNKVYGISESDFLKYINSAVFKSKHEKLADILEIIAKYDYRVLVGANSEIQLSAMLAELAKVEN
;
A
#
# COMPACT_ATOMS: atom_id res chain seq x y z
N ASP A 1 10.23 -1.66 2.82
CA ASP A 1 9.44 -2.46 1.89
C ASP A 1 9.52 -1.91 0.47
N GLU A 2 9.67 -2.81 -0.50
CA GLU A 2 9.88 -2.43 -1.89
C GLU A 2 8.65 -1.75 -2.51
N VAL A 3 7.46 -2.30 -2.27
CA VAL A 3 6.22 -1.71 -2.80
C VAL A 3 6.02 -0.31 -2.24
N LEU A 4 6.21 -0.16 -0.94
CA LEU A 4 6.07 1.13 -0.27
C LEU A 4 7.04 2.16 -0.86
N LYS A 5 8.31 1.78 -1.03
CA LYS A 5 9.32 2.68 -1.61
C LYS A 5 8.95 3.09 -3.03
N ILE A 6 8.57 2.14 -3.86
CA ILE A 6 8.21 2.41 -5.26
C ILE A 6 7.01 3.37 -5.32
N ALA A 7 6.00 3.13 -4.48
CA ALA A 7 4.81 4.00 -4.44
C ALA A 7 5.16 5.41 -3.98
N LEU A 8 5.97 5.53 -2.93
CA LEU A 8 6.38 6.83 -2.40
C LEU A 8 7.22 7.64 -3.39
N TYR A 9 7.95 6.96 -4.29
CA TYR A 9 8.66 7.63 -5.38
C TYR A 9 7.74 8.07 -6.51
N GLY A 10 6.45 7.79 -6.42
CA GLY A 10 5.47 8.19 -7.43
C GLY A 10 5.32 7.22 -8.59
N LYS A 11 5.95 6.06 -8.52
CA LYS A 11 5.92 5.04 -9.59
C LYS A 11 4.76 4.07 -9.37
N VAL A 12 3.54 4.58 -9.48
CA VAL A 12 2.33 3.81 -9.17
C VAL A 12 2.17 2.54 -10.01
N PRO A 13 2.34 2.57 -11.35
CA PRO A 13 2.21 1.34 -12.14
C PRO A 13 3.18 0.24 -11.71
N GLU A 14 4.43 0.61 -11.39
CA GLU A 14 5.45 -0.35 -10.95
C GLU A 14 5.13 -0.91 -9.58
N ALA A 15 4.63 -0.07 -8.67
CA ALA A 15 4.20 -0.52 -7.35
C ALA A 15 3.04 -1.51 -7.47
N LYS A 16 2.10 -1.24 -8.37
CA LYS A 16 0.97 -2.14 -8.60
C LYS A 16 1.43 -3.49 -9.15
N GLU A 17 2.35 -3.49 -10.10
CA GLU A 17 2.90 -4.74 -10.63
C GLU A 17 3.54 -5.57 -9.54
N LYS A 18 4.29 -4.94 -8.65
CA LYS A 18 4.93 -5.64 -7.55
C LYS A 18 3.92 -6.22 -6.57
N MET A 19 2.87 -5.49 -6.29
CA MET A 19 1.78 -5.95 -5.43
C MET A 19 1.08 -7.17 -6.03
N ILE A 20 0.80 -7.13 -7.34
CA ILE A 20 0.17 -8.25 -8.05
C ILE A 20 1.09 -9.48 -8.02
N GLU A 21 2.39 -9.29 -8.20
CA GLU A 21 3.37 -10.36 -8.12
C GLU A 21 3.33 -11.04 -6.75
N LEU A 22 3.30 -10.25 -5.66
CA LEU A 22 3.24 -10.80 -4.32
C LEU A 22 1.99 -11.66 -4.12
N ASN A 23 0.87 -11.23 -4.67
CA ASN A 23 -0.38 -12.00 -4.58
C ASN A 23 -0.31 -13.28 -5.41
N LYS A 24 0.08 -13.18 -6.69
CA LYS A 24 0.03 -14.32 -7.61
C LYS A 24 1.15 -15.34 -7.41
N VAL A 25 2.36 -14.86 -7.16
CA VAL A 25 3.53 -15.73 -7.04
C VAL A 25 3.68 -16.30 -5.63
N TYR A 26 3.47 -15.46 -4.62
CA TYR A 26 3.68 -15.81 -3.22
C TYR A 26 2.40 -16.06 -2.44
N GLY A 27 1.24 -15.88 -3.06
CA GLY A 27 -0.04 -16.15 -2.41
C GLY A 27 -0.40 -15.21 -1.26
N ILE A 28 0.17 -14.02 -1.24
CA ILE A 28 -0.11 -13.05 -0.18
C ILE A 28 -1.48 -12.42 -0.44
N SER A 29 -2.40 -12.56 0.52
CA SER A 29 -3.73 -11.97 0.41
C SER A 29 -3.67 -10.44 0.54
N GLU A 30 -4.75 -9.76 0.11
CA GLU A 30 -4.86 -8.31 0.26
C GLU A 30 -4.77 -7.88 1.73
N SER A 31 -5.42 -8.64 2.62
CA SER A 31 -5.37 -8.35 4.06
C SER A 31 -3.95 -8.48 4.61
N ASP A 32 -3.23 -9.53 4.24
CA ASP A 32 -1.87 -9.73 4.69
C ASP A 32 -0.93 -8.68 4.09
N PHE A 33 -1.16 -8.30 2.84
CA PHE A 33 -0.40 -7.23 2.20
C PHE A 33 -0.54 -5.91 2.98
N LEU A 34 -1.77 -5.57 3.39
CA LEU A 34 -2.02 -4.35 4.16
C LEU A 34 -1.31 -4.38 5.52
N LYS A 35 -1.33 -5.52 6.21
CA LYS A 35 -0.60 -5.68 7.46
C LYS A 35 0.90 -5.53 7.26
N TYR A 36 1.41 -6.12 6.20
CA TYR A 36 2.83 -6.08 5.87
C TYR A 36 3.29 -4.65 5.59
N ILE A 37 2.54 -3.91 4.75
CA ILE A 37 2.92 -2.55 4.41
C ILE A 37 2.84 -1.61 5.63
N ASN A 38 1.84 -1.84 6.50
CA ASN A 38 1.70 -1.08 7.74
C ASN A 38 2.92 -1.27 8.64
N SER A 39 3.39 -2.51 8.79
CA SER A 39 4.60 -2.79 9.57
C SER A 39 5.84 -2.17 8.95
N ALA A 40 5.93 -2.19 7.62
CA ALA A 40 7.07 -1.61 6.90
C ALA A 40 7.19 -0.11 7.12
N VAL A 41 6.06 0.59 7.23
CA VAL A 41 6.04 2.04 7.49
C VAL A 41 6.72 2.35 8.81
N PHE A 42 6.40 1.61 9.86
CA PHE A 42 7.03 1.82 11.18
C PHE A 42 8.54 1.56 11.14
N LYS A 43 8.96 0.55 10.39
CA LYS A 43 10.39 0.22 10.27
C LYS A 43 11.15 1.26 9.45
N SER A 44 10.49 1.90 8.50
CA SER A 44 11.11 2.89 7.63
C SER A 44 11.45 4.19 8.34
N LYS A 45 10.79 4.48 9.45
CA LYS A 45 10.94 5.73 10.20
C LYS A 45 10.74 6.97 9.33
N HIS A 46 9.78 6.88 8.41
CA HIS A 46 9.48 7.97 7.49
C HIS A 46 8.98 9.20 8.26
N GLU A 47 9.41 10.40 7.83
CA GLU A 47 9.00 11.64 8.51
C GLU A 47 7.50 11.92 8.41
N LYS A 48 6.84 11.39 7.37
CA LYS A 48 5.39 11.53 7.18
C LYS A 48 4.64 10.27 7.59
N LEU A 49 5.15 9.58 8.60
CA LEU A 49 4.57 8.35 9.11
C LEU A 49 3.07 8.47 9.40
N ALA A 50 2.66 9.55 10.06
CA ALA A 50 1.25 9.72 10.42
C ALA A 50 0.34 9.77 9.19
N ASP A 51 0.75 10.52 8.16
CA ASP A 51 -0.03 10.63 6.92
C ASP A 51 -0.14 9.28 6.21
N ILE A 52 0.96 8.55 6.17
CA ILE A 52 1.00 7.24 5.52
C ILE A 52 0.09 6.24 6.25
N LEU A 53 0.14 6.23 7.58
CA LEU A 53 -0.70 5.33 8.38
C LEU A 53 -2.19 5.63 8.21
N GLU A 54 -2.56 6.91 8.10
CA GLU A 54 -3.95 7.28 7.84
C GLU A 54 -4.43 6.77 6.49
N ILE A 55 -3.59 6.86 5.46
CA ILE A 55 -3.92 6.35 4.14
C ILE A 55 -4.15 4.83 4.20
N ILE A 56 -3.25 4.11 4.83
CA ILE A 56 -3.36 2.66 4.94
C ILE A 56 -4.64 2.26 5.70
N ALA A 57 -4.91 2.92 6.81
CA ALA A 57 -6.10 2.63 7.62
C ALA A 57 -7.39 2.85 6.85
N LYS A 58 -7.46 3.92 6.07
CA LYS A 58 -8.63 4.23 5.24
C LYS A 58 -8.92 3.10 4.25
N TYR A 59 -7.90 2.62 3.56
CA TYR A 59 -8.08 1.57 2.56
C TYR A 59 -8.29 0.20 3.19
N ASP A 60 -7.68 -0.06 4.33
CA ASP A 60 -7.95 -1.30 5.08
C ASP A 60 -9.43 -1.39 5.44
N TYR A 61 -10.00 -0.31 5.94
CA TYR A 61 -11.43 -0.26 6.27
C TYR A 61 -12.30 -0.50 5.04
N ARG A 62 -11.99 0.16 3.92
CA ARG A 62 -12.76 0.01 2.68
C ARG A 62 -12.75 -1.43 2.15
N VAL A 63 -11.59 -2.07 2.20
CA VAL A 63 -11.47 -3.47 1.78
C VAL A 63 -12.25 -4.37 2.74
N LEU A 64 -12.17 -4.10 4.04
CA LEU A 64 -12.87 -4.89 5.06
C LEU A 64 -14.39 -4.85 4.89
N VAL A 65 -14.96 -3.70 4.53
CA VAL A 65 -16.42 -3.56 4.36
C VAL A 65 -16.91 -3.98 2.97
N GLY A 66 -16.05 -4.57 2.15
CA GLY A 66 -16.47 -5.22 0.91
C GLY A 66 -16.28 -4.42 -0.37
N ALA A 67 -15.59 -3.29 -0.35
CA ALA A 67 -15.25 -2.60 -1.57
C ALA A 67 -14.26 -3.43 -2.39
N ASN A 68 -14.24 -3.24 -3.72
CA ASN A 68 -13.36 -4.00 -4.59
C ASN A 68 -11.90 -3.77 -4.21
N SER A 69 -11.22 -4.82 -3.75
CA SER A 69 -9.87 -4.70 -3.21
C SER A 69 -8.85 -4.22 -4.23
N GLU A 70 -8.93 -4.67 -5.48
CA GLU A 70 -7.99 -4.25 -6.51
C GLU A 70 -8.09 -2.74 -6.77
N ILE A 71 -9.32 -2.23 -6.88
CA ILE A 71 -9.55 -0.80 -7.10
C ILE A 71 -9.07 0.00 -5.90
N GLN A 72 -9.41 -0.45 -4.69
CA GLN A 72 -9.02 0.26 -3.46
C GLN A 72 -7.52 0.29 -3.25
N LEU A 73 -6.84 -0.83 -3.48
CA LEU A 73 -5.40 -0.87 -3.31
C LEU A 73 -4.67 -0.06 -4.39
N SER A 74 -5.18 -0.02 -5.61
CA SER A 74 -4.63 0.86 -6.65
C SER A 74 -4.74 2.33 -6.24
N ALA A 75 -5.88 2.73 -5.69
CA ALA A 75 -6.08 4.09 -5.19
C ALA A 75 -5.17 4.39 -4.01
N MET A 76 -4.95 3.41 -3.14
CA MET A 76 -4.01 3.56 -2.02
C MET A 76 -2.60 3.87 -2.51
N LEU A 77 -2.12 3.13 -3.50
CA LEU A 77 -0.78 3.37 -4.06
C LEU A 77 -0.70 4.76 -4.67
N ALA A 78 -1.77 5.23 -5.32
CA ALA A 78 -1.81 6.57 -5.89
C ALA A 78 -1.76 7.65 -4.80
N GLU A 79 -2.47 7.46 -3.68
CA GLU A 79 -2.38 8.41 -2.57
C GLU A 79 -1.02 8.41 -1.90
N LEU A 80 -0.40 7.23 -1.74
CA LEU A 80 0.95 7.14 -1.19
C LEU A 80 1.95 7.91 -2.06
N ALA A 81 1.77 7.86 -3.37
CA ALA A 81 2.64 8.59 -4.30
C ALA A 81 2.57 10.10 -4.10
N LYS A 82 1.47 10.62 -3.58
CA LYS A 82 1.30 12.06 -3.34
C LYS A 82 1.94 12.54 -2.04
N VAL A 83 2.33 11.64 -1.15
CA VAL A 83 2.83 12.00 0.18
C VAL A 83 4.11 12.86 0.09
N GLU A 84 5.00 12.52 -0.84
CA GLU A 84 6.26 13.25 -1.02
C GLU A 84 6.28 14.18 -2.23
N ASN A 85 5.21 14.16 -3.00
CA ASN A 85 5.15 14.98 -4.23
C ASN A 85 4.07 16.09 -4.13
#